data_47084ba6fd17dfcdfa605f68f3d656c1
#
_entry.id   47084ba6fd17dfcdfa605f68f3d656c1
#
_cell.length_a   1.000
_cell.length_b   1.000
_cell.length_c   1.000
_cell.angle_alpha   90.00
_cell.angle_beta   90.00
_cell.angle_gamma   90.00
#
_symmetry.space_group_name_H-M   'P 1'
#
loop_
_entity.id
_entity.type
_entity.pdbx_description
1 polymer ?
#
loop_
_entity_poly.entity_id
_entity_poly.type
_entity_poly.pdbx_seq_one_letter_code
_entity_poly.pdbx_strand_id
1 'polypeptide(L)'
;MKTTAKKMSVFQLTTMVAANMLGAGIIMLPTNLAQVGTISVLSWLVTAVGALLLAYIFAQAGMFSQIRGGMGGYAEHRFGKTGHFMASYAYSISLIIANIAIAVSAVGYGAAFFGVDLNATQTSQVTIVLLWFAAILNFRGNRFTGRLSNMTIWGSIVPVLLIGTIGWYWFDPSIYWAAWNPNDLPLYDAVKQSISLTLWGFLGFESAAANADAVENPKKNVPIATVAGTLAVAVVYILSTNVMAGIVPNVDLLNSNAPFGLTFVYMFNDTIANIVMAAMVISCFGALLCWQFTLSRVFKSAAEHGYFPKVFARVNSKDAPVRGVFILLAVETLLTLFTASDSLREQFEILVNLAVVTNVVPYVLCILAVPTMMRMAGVAESRIKRSNYVFGAGVIYCLYAIYACGFDAMVGSAVAVSIGFVIYVLRKAWDTRRAHRLQQSID
;
A
#
# COMPACT_ATOMS: atom_id res chain seq x y z
N MET A 1 -13.78 -30.85 -19.60
CA MET A 1 -14.35 -30.47 -18.32
C MET A 1 -13.58 -29.23 -17.79
N LYS A 2 -14.18 -28.05 -17.79
CA LYS A 2 -13.61 -26.88 -17.08
C LYS A 2 -13.74 -27.19 -15.59
N THR A 3 -12.64 -27.52 -14.93
CA THR A 3 -12.60 -27.55 -13.46
C THR A 3 -12.98 -26.15 -12.97
N THR A 4 -14.19 -26.01 -12.44
CA THR A 4 -14.62 -24.79 -11.74
C THR A 4 -13.67 -24.60 -10.56
N ALA A 5 -12.77 -23.62 -10.66
CA ALA A 5 -11.88 -23.30 -9.56
C ALA A 5 -12.73 -23.03 -8.29
N LYS A 6 -12.38 -23.68 -7.19
CA LYS A 6 -13.09 -23.53 -5.92
C LYS A 6 -13.00 -22.07 -5.51
N LYS A 7 -14.15 -21.44 -5.27
CA LYS A 7 -14.23 -20.05 -4.82
C LYS A 7 -13.68 -19.90 -3.39
N MET A 8 -13.12 -18.74 -3.09
CA MET A 8 -12.56 -18.42 -1.76
C MET A 8 -13.66 -18.29 -0.72
N SER A 9 -13.43 -18.90 0.45
CA SER A 9 -14.26 -18.69 1.63
C SER A 9 -14.00 -17.31 2.28
N VAL A 10 -14.90 -16.89 3.18
CA VAL A 10 -14.70 -15.64 3.96
C VAL A 10 -13.40 -15.65 4.74
N PHE A 11 -13.02 -16.78 5.35
CA PHE A 11 -11.77 -16.91 6.11
C PHE A 11 -10.54 -16.75 5.22
N GLN A 12 -10.50 -17.39 4.05
CA GLN A 12 -9.41 -17.24 3.10
C GLN A 12 -9.26 -15.80 2.60
N LEU A 13 -10.39 -15.13 2.33
CA LEU A 13 -10.36 -13.73 1.93
C LEU A 13 -9.88 -12.80 3.06
N THR A 14 -10.35 -13.02 4.31
CA THR A 14 -9.88 -12.27 5.48
C THR A 14 -8.38 -12.40 5.68
N THR A 15 -7.86 -13.64 5.60
CA THR A 15 -6.43 -13.90 5.71
C THR A 15 -5.64 -13.22 4.58
N MET A 16 -6.16 -13.24 3.36
CA MET A 16 -5.52 -12.58 2.22
C MET A 16 -5.46 -11.05 2.41
N VAL A 17 -6.54 -10.43 2.90
CA VAL A 17 -6.59 -9.00 3.20
C VAL A 17 -5.57 -8.65 4.28
N ALA A 18 -5.55 -9.40 5.38
CA ALA A 18 -4.59 -9.19 6.46
C ALA A 18 -3.14 -9.37 5.98
N ALA A 19 -2.87 -10.41 5.19
CA ALA A 19 -1.54 -10.67 4.65
C ALA A 19 -1.04 -9.55 3.72
N ASN A 20 -1.92 -8.99 2.89
CA ASN A 20 -1.56 -7.88 2.00
C ASN A 20 -1.17 -6.60 2.76
N MET A 21 -1.74 -6.35 3.93
CA MET A 21 -1.37 -5.23 4.79
C MET A 21 -0.12 -5.54 5.63
N LEU A 22 -0.04 -6.72 6.24
CA LEU A 22 1.07 -7.10 7.15
C LEU A 22 2.42 -7.31 6.43
N GLY A 23 2.41 -7.55 5.12
CA GLY A 23 3.60 -8.03 4.39
C GLY A 23 4.77 -7.06 4.35
N ALA A 24 4.52 -5.77 4.12
CA ALA A 24 5.57 -4.75 4.03
C ALA A 24 5.21 -3.46 4.79
N GLY A 25 3.95 -3.32 5.19
CA GLY A 25 3.43 -2.08 5.75
C GLY A 25 4.06 -1.69 7.08
N ILE A 26 4.39 -2.65 7.95
CA ILE A 26 4.82 -2.39 9.33
C ILE A 26 6.34 -2.28 9.51
N ILE A 27 7.13 -2.76 8.56
CA ILE A 27 8.54 -3.16 8.77
C ILE A 27 9.42 -2.01 9.28
N MET A 28 9.29 -0.80 8.73
CA MET A 28 10.05 0.39 9.13
C MET A 28 9.24 1.37 10.01
N LEU A 29 7.95 1.08 10.24
CA LEU A 29 7.10 2.00 11.00
C LEU A 29 7.56 2.25 12.43
N PRO A 30 8.04 1.26 13.23
CA PRO A 30 8.46 1.52 14.59
C PRO A 30 9.57 2.56 14.70
N THR A 31 10.57 2.52 13.81
CA THR A 31 11.64 3.52 13.76
C THR A 31 11.11 4.92 13.46
N ASN A 32 10.20 5.04 12.49
CA ASN A 32 9.62 6.32 12.13
C ASN A 32 8.66 6.85 13.21
N LEU A 33 7.87 5.99 13.87
CA LEU A 33 6.99 6.37 14.97
C LEU A 33 7.76 6.79 16.22
N ALA A 34 8.99 6.29 16.43
CA ALA A 34 9.84 6.69 17.53
C ALA A 34 10.20 8.19 17.51
N GLN A 35 10.13 8.87 16.35
CA GLN A 35 10.27 10.33 16.28
C GLN A 35 9.21 11.06 17.08
N VAL A 36 7.98 10.57 17.00
CA VAL A 36 6.83 11.18 17.71
C VAL A 36 6.72 10.62 19.12
N GLY A 37 7.25 9.42 19.34
CA GLY A 37 7.17 8.69 20.60
C GLY A 37 5.94 7.81 20.74
N THR A 38 5.73 7.27 21.94
CA THR A 38 4.64 6.31 22.19
C THR A 38 3.25 6.97 22.15
N ILE A 39 3.16 8.29 22.21
CA ILE A 39 1.93 9.07 21.95
C ILE A 39 1.35 8.77 20.55
N SER A 40 2.14 8.25 19.62
CA SER A 40 1.71 7.77 18.31
C SER A 40 0.65 6.66 18.36
N VAL A 41 0.43 6.03 19.53
CA VAL A 41 -0.70 5.11 19.75
C VAL A 41 -2.05 5.79 19.44
N LEU A 42 -2.18 7.08 19.68
CA LEU A 42 -3.39 7.84 19.35
C LEU A 42 -3.60 7.94 17.84
N SER A 43 -2.52 8.09 17.06
CA SER A 43 -2.59 8.05 15.59
C SER A 43 -3.02 6.67 15.08
N TRP A 44 -2.55 5.59 15.71
CA TRP A 44 -3.04 4.25 15.41
C TRP A 44 -4.54 4.10 15.64
N LEU A 45 -5.08 4.65 16.74
CA LEU A 45 -6.52 4.61 17.02
C LEU A 45 -7.32 5.40 15.98
N VAL A 46 -6.89 6.64 15.67
CA VAL A 46 -7.53 7.47 14.63
C VAL A 46 -7.47 6.77 13.28
N THR A 47 -6.32 6.24 12.90
CA THR A 47 -6.13 5.57 11.62
C THR A 47 -6.87 4.23 11.55
N ALA A 48 -6.95 3.47 12.63
CA ALA A 48 -7.74 2.22 12.66
C ALA A 48 -9.22 2.50 12.39
N VAL A 49 -9.79 3.53 13.01
CA VAL A 49 -11.17 3.96 12.73
C VAL A 49 -11.31 4.41 11.28
N GLY A 50 -10.39 5.24 10.79
CA GLY A 50 -10.38 5.68 9.39
C GLY A 50 -10.25 4.54 8.40
N ALA A 51 -9.33 3.61 8.64
CA ALA A 51 -9.11 2.44 7.79
C ALA A 51 -10.31 1.48 7.77
N LEU A 52 -10.96 1.25 8.94
CA LEU A 52 -12.19 0.47 9.01
C LEU A 52 -13.34 1.12 8.25
N LEU A 53 -13.44 2.44 8.31
CA LEU A 53 -14.40 3.23 7.56
C LEU A 53 -14.16 3.08 6.05
N LEU A 54 -12.91 3.24 5.59
CA LEU A 54 -12.53 3.05 4.20
C LEU A 54 -12.74 1.60 3.75
N ALA A 55 -12.35 0.62 4.56
CA ALA A 55 -12.57 -0.80 4.29
C ALA A 55 -14.05 -1.13 4.06
N TYR A 56 -14.93 -0.58 4.89
CA TYR A 56 -16.38 -0.70 4.70
C TYR A 56 -16.85 -0.06 3.39
N ILE A 57 -16.37 1.15 3.06
CA ILE A 57 -16.76 1.86 1.83
C ILE A 57 -16.29 1.09 0.59
N PHE A 58 -15.04 0.61 0.57
CA PHE A 58 -14.51 -0.19 -0.53
C PHE A 58 -15.20 -1.55 -0.65
N ALA A 59 -15.62 -2.15 0.45
CA ALA A 59 -16.44 -3.34 0.42
C ALA A 59 -17.80 -3.08 -0.25
N GLN A 60 -18.45 -1.92 0.00
CA GLN A 60 -19.65 -1.51 -0.73
C GLN A 60 -19.34 -1.28 -2.21
N ALA A 61 -18.22 -0.64 -2.55
CA ALA A 61 -17.81 -0.43 -3.93
C ALA A 61 -17.64 -1.77 -4.67
N GLY A 62 -16.95 -2.73 -4.09
CA GLY A 62 -16.77 -4.08 -4.67
C GLY A 62 -18.08 -4.87 -4.81
N MET A 63 -19.03 -4.64 -3.90
CA MET A 63 -20.33 -5.30 -3.92
C MET A 63 -21.26 -4.75 -5.03
N PHE A 64 -21.23 -3.44 -5.29
CA PHE A 64 -22.16 -2.78 -6.20
C PHE A 64 -21.55 -2.47 -7.58
N SER A 65 -20.23 -2.56 -7.74
CA SER A 65 -19.59 -2.29 -9.03
C SER A 65 -19.93 -3.39 -10.05
N GLN A 66 -20.31 -2.94 -11.25
CA GLN A 66 -20.53 -3.80 -12.43
C GLN A 66 -19.38 -3.69 -13.43
N ILE A 67 -18.47 -2.72 -13.24
CA ILE A 67 -17.31 -2.46 -14.11
C ILE A 67 -16.08 -3.09 -13.49
N ARG A 68 -15.37 -3.91 -14.28
CA ARG A 68 -14.07 -4.47 -13.88
C ARG A 68 -12.97 -3.41 -13.94
N GLY A 69 -11.85 -3.63 -13.23
CA GLY A 69 -10.71 -2.72 -13.26
C GLY A 69 -10.41 -2.05 -11.91
N GLY A 70 -10.94 -2.60 -10.82
CA GLY A 70 -10.64 -2.11 -9.45
C GLY A 70 -11.07 -0.66 -9.27
N MET A 71 -10.17 0.18 -8.73
CA MET A 71 -10.47 1.59 -8.44
C MET A 71 -10.87 2.39 -9.68
N GLY A 72 -10.25 2.12 -10.84
CA GLY A 72 -10.64 2.76 -12.09
C GLY A 72 -12.09 2.45 -12.45
N GLY A 73 -12.48 1.17 -12.39
CA GLY A 73 -13.85 0.74 -12.65
C GLY A 73 -14.87 1.36 -11.68
N TYR A 74 -14.51 1.53 -10.39
CA TYR A 74 -15.38 2.19 -9.41
C TYR A 74 -15.59 3.66 -9.74
N ALA A 75 -14.52 4.40 -10.03
CA ALA A 75 -14.56 5.81 -10.38
C ALA A 75 -15.33 6.05 -11.69
N GLU A 76 -15.31 5.10 -12.64
CA GLU A 76 -16.01 5.22 -13.93
C GLU A 76 -17.52 5.38 -13.80
N HIS A 77 -18.14 4.74 -12.80
CA HIS A 77 -19.59 4.83 -12.59
C HIS A 77 -20.11 6.26 -12.40
N ARG A 78 -19.28 7.17 -11.87
CA ARG A 78 -19.67 8.57 -11.66
C ARG A 78 -18.97 9.53 -12.61
N PHE A 79 -17.71 9.29 -12.91
CA PHE A 79 -16.84 10.24 -13.62
C PHE A 79 -16.52 9.79 -15.05
N GLY A 80 -17.12 8.66 -15.50
CA GLY A 80 -16.89 8.11 -16.83
C GLY A 80 -15.44 7.73 -17.07
N LYS A 81 -15.04 7.72 -18.35
CA LYS A 81 -13.67 7.35 -18.76
C LYS A 81 -12.57 8.20 -18.14
N THR A 82 -12.85 9.47 -17.87
CA THR A 82 -11.89 10.36 -17.17
C THR A 82 -11.62 9.88 -15.76
N GLY A 83 -12.68 9.53 -15.01
CA GLY A 83 -12.56 8.97 -13.66
C GLY A 83 -11.79 7.65 -13.63
N HIS A 84 -12.07 6.76 -14.57
CA HIS A 84 -11.34 5.51 -14.71
C HIS A 84 -9.83 5.75 -14.91
N PHE A 85 -9.50 6.62 -15.88
CA PHE A 85 -8.10 6.94 -16.16
C PHE A 85 -7.41 7.55 -14.94
N MET A 86 -8.01 8.59 -14.35
CA MET A 86 -7.39 9.33 -13.24
C MET A 86 -7.19 8.45 -12.00
N ALA A 87 -8.20 7.63 -11.64
CA ALA A 87 -8.08 6.71 -10.51
C ALA A 87 -7.02 5.62 -10.76
N SER A 88 -7.00 5.02 -11.96
CA SER A 88 -5.99 4.02 -12.32
C SER A 88 -4.59 4.62 -12.37
N TYR A 89 -4.44 5.83 -12.89
CA TYR A 89 -3.16 6.54 -12.99
C TYR A 89 -2.61 6.88 -11.61
N ALA A 90 -3.40 7.55 -10.76
CA ALA A 90 -2.95 7.93 -9.42
C ALA A 90 -2.61 6.70 -8.56
N TYR A 91 -3.41 5.64 -8.63
CA TYR A 91 -3.11 4.36 -7.99
C TYR A 91 -1.80 3.75 -8.49
N SER A 92 -1.58 3.81 -9.80
CA SER A 92 -0.33 3.29 -10.40
C SER A 92 0.91 4.05 -9.92
N ILE A 93 0.83 5.38 -9.79
CA ILE A 93 1.92 6.20 -9.24
C ILE A 93 2.18 5.84 -7.78
N SER A 94 1.11 5.69 -6.98
CA SER A 94 1.25 5.23 -5.59
C SER A 94 1.97 3.88 -5.50
N LEU A 95 1.63 2.91 -6.36
CA LEU A 95 2.28 1.60 -6.39
C LEU A 95 3.77 1.67 -6.80
N ILE A 96 4.12 2.54 -7.74
CA ILE A 96 5.52 2.78 -8.12
C ILE A 96 6.32 3.27 -6.90
N ILE A 97 5.80 4.28 -6.19
CA ILE A 97 6.44 4.84 -5.00
C ILE A 97 6.51 3.81 -3.87
N ALA A 98 5.42 3.06 -3.67
CA ALA A 98 5.34 2.00 -2.66
C ALA A 98 6.39 0.89 -2.87
N ASN A 99 6.62 0.48 -4.12
CA ASN A 99 7.65 -0.51 -4.43
C ASN A 99 9.05 -0.03 -4.02
N ILE A 100 9.35 1.26 -4.24
CA ILE A 100 10.63 1.83 -3.81
C ILE A 100 10.73 1.82 -2.28
N ALA A 101 9.67 2.22 -1.55
CA ALA A 101 9.66 2.20 -0.08
C ALA A 101 9.88 0.79 0.49
N ILE A 102 9.26 -0.24 -0.11
CA ILE A 102 9.45 -1.64 0.26
C ILE A 102 10.89 -2.10 -0.02
N ALA A 103 11.46 -1.71 -1.16
CA ALA A 103 12.82 -2.05 -1.50
C ALA A 103 13.83 -1.37 -0.56
N VAL A 104 13.64 -0.09 -0.20
CA VAL A 104 14.43 0.64 0.80
C VAL A 104 14.37 -0.08 2.16
N SER A 105 13.20 -0.55 2.58
CA SER A 105 13.05 -1.34 3.81
C SER A 105 13.88 -2.64 3.76
N ALA A 106 13.84 -3.34 2.62
CA ALA A 106 14.63 -4.56 2.44
C ALA A 106 16.14 -4.27 2.50
N VAL A 107 16.59 -3.14 1.96
CA VAL A 107 17.99 -2.68 2.02
C VAL A 107 18.39 -2.39 3.46
N GLY A 108 17.55 -1.67 4.23
CA GLY A 108 17.84 -1.35 5.63
C GLY A 108 18.03 -2.60 6.50
N TYR A 109 17.10 -3.56 6.40
CA TYR A 109 17.25 -4.84 7.10
C TYR A 109 18.42 -5.68 6.61
N GLY A 110 18.71 -5.65 5.30
CA GLY A 110 19.88 -6.33 4.74
C GLY A 110 21.19 -5.74 5.25
N ALA A 111 21.31 -4.42 5.26
CA ALA A 111 22.45 -3.71 5.79
C ALA A 111 22.69 -4.04 7.28
N ALA A 112 21.64 -4.00 8.09
CA ALA A 112 21.69 -4.38 9.51
C ALA A 112 22.09 -5.85 9.71
N PHE A 113 21.55 -6.77 8.91
CA PHE A 113 21.90 -8.20 8.97
C PHE A 113 23.36 -8.48 8.65
N PHE A 114 23.92 -7.77 7.67
CA PHE A 114 25.33 -7.92 7.30
C PHE A 114 26.29 -7.03 8.12
N GLY A 115 25.75 -6.18 9.02
CA GLY A 115 26.55 -5.24 9.82
C GLY A 115 27.27 -4.20 8.95
N VAL A 116 26.65 -3.73 7.87
CA VAL A 116 27.23 -2.79 6.90
C VAL A 116 26.49 -1.46 6.95
N ASP A 117 27.22 -0.36 7.08
CA ASP A 117 26.67 0.99 6.92
C ASP A 117 26.72 1.42 5.46
N LEU A 118 25.57 1.72 4.90
CA LEU A 118 25.41 2.17 3.52
C LEU A 118 25.20 3.68 3.48
N ASN A 119 25.95 4.38 2.62
CA ASN A 119 25.67 5.78 2.32
C ASN A 119 24.48 5.91 1.34
N ALA A 120 23.97 7.14 1.14
CA ALA A 120 22.81 7.42 0.29
C ALA A 120 22.93 6.83 -1.14
N THR A 121 24.12 6.95 -1.74
CA THR A 121 24.38 6.42 -3.08
C THR A 121 24.34 4.89 -3.11
N GLN A 122 24.98 4.22 -2.16
CA GLN A 122 24.97 2.76 -2.05
C GLN A 122 23.55 2.23 -1.77
N THR A 123 22.83 2.88 -0.87
CA THR A 123 21.41 2.57 -0.59
C THR A 123 20.58 2.63 -1.85
N SER A 124 20.70 3.70 -2.64
CA SER A 124 19.99 3.86 -3.91
C SER A 124 20.37 2.79 -4.93
N GLN A 125 21.67 2.48 -5.05
CA GLN A 125 22.15 1.44 -5.97
C GLN A 125 21.59 0.06 -5.62
N VAL A 126 21.68 -0.34 -4.34
CA VAL A 126 21.15 -1.64 -3.89
C VAL A 126 19.63 -1.69 -4.05
N THR A 127 18.92 -0.61 -3.74
CA THR A 127 17.47 -0.49 -3.95
C THR A 127 17.11 -0.72 -5.42
N ILE A 128 17.80 -0.05 -6.35
CA ILE A 128 17.59 -0.22 -7.79
C ILE A 128 17.83 -1.67 -8.20
N VAL A 129 18.92 -2.29 -7.76
CA VAL A 129 19.22 -3.69 -8.07
C VAL A 129 18.10 -4.62 -7.58
N LEU A 130 17.56 -4.41 -6.37
CA LEU A 130 16.46 -5.21 -5.83
C LEU A 130 15.17 -5.03 -6.63
N LEU A 131 14.83 -3.80 -7.04
CA LEU A 131 13.66 -3.52 -7.90
C LEU A 131 13.76 -4.26 -9.24
N TRP A 132 14.91 -4.17 -9.90
CA TRP A 132 15.16 -4.86 -11.17
C TRP A 132 15.12 -6.39 -11.01
N PHE A 133 15.74 -6.91 -9.97
CA PHE A 133 15.78 -8.35 -9.69
C PHE A 133 14.37 -8.91 -9.45
N ALA A 134 13.57 -8.23 -8.60
CA ALA A 134 12.19 -8.60 -8.34
C ALA A 134 11.33 -8.60 -9.62
N ALA A 135 11.46 -7.56 -10.44
CA ALA A 135 10.70 -7.45 -11.69
C ALA A 135 11.09 -8.53 -12.72
N ILE A 136 12.37 -8.84 -12.85
CA ILE A 136 12.85 -9.92 -13.75
C ILE A 136 12.32 -11.28 -13.30
N LEU A 137 12.28 -11.55 -11.98
CA LEU A 137 11.71 -12.78 -11.45
C LEU A 137 10.22 -12.92 -11.78
N ASN A 138 9.48 -11.82 -11.83
CA ASN A 138 8.07 -11.81 -12.19
C ASN A 138 7.80 -12.25 -13.65
N PHE A 139 8.82 -12.21 -14.55
CA PHE A 139 8.68 -12.74 -15.90
C PHE A 139 8.50 -14.28 -15.94
N ARG A 140 8.75 -14.97 -14.81
CA ARG A 140 8.46 -16.40 -14.65
C ARG A 140 6.96 -16.72 -14.52
N GLY A 141 6.13 -15.70 -14.30
CA GLY A 141 4.66 -15.75 -14.33
C GLY A 141 4.00 -15.93 -12.97
N ASN A 142 2.67 -15.83 -12.99
CA ASN A 142 1.77 -15.76 -11.84
C ASN A 142 2.00 -16.81 -10.75
N ARG A 143 2.15 -18.09 -11.17
CA ARG A 143 2.26 -19.21 -10.21
C ARG A 143 3.55 -19.13 -9.39
N PHE A 144 4.64 -18.69 -10.01
CA PHE A 144 5.93 -18.55 -9.34
C PHE A 144 5.87 -17.41 -8.32
N THR A 145 5.46 -16.22 -8.75
CA THR A 145 5.33 -15.04 -7.89
C THR A 145 4.41 -15.32 -6.69
N GLY A 146 3.22 -15.86 -6.93
CA GLY A 146 2.27 -16.13 -5.84
C GLY A 146 2.76 -17.17 -4.84
N ARG A 147 3.44 -18.23 -5.27
CA ARG A 147 4.02 -19.24 -4.36
C ARG A 147 5.13 -18.61 -3.50
N LEU A 148 6.05 -17.88 -4.14
CA LEU A 148 7.18 -17.30 -3.44
C LEU A 148 6.72 -16.25 -2.43
N SER A 149 5.83 -15.33 -2.83
CA SER A 149 5.27 -14.32 -1.92
C SER A 149 4.51 -14.94 -0.74
N ASN A 150 3.70 -15.98 -0.99
CA ASN A 150 2.96 -16.67 0.08
C ASN A 150 3.88 -17.41 1.08
N MET A 151 5.04 -17.89 0.63
CA MET A 151 6.01 -18.52 1.53
C MET A 151 6.78 -17.50 2.36
N THR A 152 7.19 -16.41 1.72
CA THR A 152 8.09 -15.41 2.33
C THR A 152 7.37 -14.49 3.31
N ILE A 153 6.06 -14.24 3.14
CA ILE A 153 5.29 -13.33 3.99
C ILE A 153 5.30 -13.71 5.48
N TRP A 154 5.47 -15.01 5.79
CA TRP A 154 5.57 -15.48 7.16
C TRP A 154 6.81 -14.96 7.88
N GLY A 155 7.83 -14.57 7.14
CA GLY A 155 9.05 -13.96 7.68
C GLY A 155 8.80 -12.61 8.37
N SER A 156 7.73 -11.87 8.02
CA SER A 156 7.30 -10.67 8.74
C SER A 156 6.16 -10.94 9.71
N ILE A 157 5.18 -11.75 9.32
CA ILE A 157 4.00 -12.03 10.15
C ILE A 157 4.40 -12.66 11.49
N VAL A 158 5.29 -13.65 11.48
CA VAL A 158 5.67 -14.36 12.70
C VAL A 158 6.36 -13.45 13.72
N PRO A 159 7.42 -12.69 13.39
CA PRO A 159 8.04 -11.76 14.33
C PRO A 159 7.07 -10.70 14.88
N VAL A 160 6.22 -10.14 14.01
CA VAL A 160 5.22 -9.13 14.40
C VAL A 160 4.24 -9.69 15.44
N LEU A 161 3.73 -10.90 15.20
CA LEU A 161 2.81 -11.58 16.14
C LEU A 161 3.52 -11.97 17.44
N LEU A 162 4.76 -12.44 17.38
CA LEU A 162 5.53 -12.78 18.57
C LEU A 162 5.72 -11.56 19.48
N ILE A 163 6.13 -10.41 18.92
CA ILE A 163 6.27 -9.19 19.72
C ILE A 163 4.92 -8.79 20.33
N GLY A 164 3.84 -8.77 19.54
CA GLY A 164 2.52 -8.38 20.03
C GLY A 164 1.92 -9.33 21.09
N THR A 165 2.40 -10.57 21.18
CA THR A 165 1.90 -11.59 22.12
C THR A 165 2.85 -11.84 23.28
N ILE A 166 4.00 -12.48 23.02
CA ILE A 166 4.95 -12.84 24.08
C ILE A 166 5.84 -11.67 24.50
N GLY A 167 5.98 -10.63 23.68
CA GLY A 167 6.80 -9.45 23.98
C GLY A 167 6.41 -8.72 25.27
N TRP A 168 5.17 -8.88 25.74
CA TRP A 168 4.72 -8.34 27.02
C TRP A 168 5.55 -8.82 28.24
N TYR A 169 6.26 -9.94 28.13
CA TYR A 169 7.15 -10.43 29.17
C TYR A 169 8.37 -9.51 29.38
N TRP A 170 8.83 -8.84 28.30
CA TRP A 170 9.95 -7.88 28.34
C TRP A 170 9.51 -6.43 28.36
N PHE A 171 8.20 -6.17 28.37
CA PHE A 171 7.65 -4.82 28.37
C PHE A 171 7.91 -4.11 29.68
N ASP A 172 8.61 -2.98 29.64
CA ASP A 172 8.84 -2.10 30.79
C ASP A 172 8.04 -0.80 30.65
N PRO A 173 7.05 -0.56 31.54
CA PRO A 173 6.28 0.69 31.53
C PRO A 173 7.15 1.95 31.66
N SER A 174 8.30 1.88 32.33
CA SER A 174 9.18 3.04 32.49
C SER A 174 9.80 3.47 31.17
N ILE A 175 10.23 2.52 30.31
CA ILE A 175 10.73 2.77 28.94
C ILE A 175 9.60 3.40 28.11
N TYR A 176 8.40 2.81 28.18
CA TYR A 176 7.26 3.26 27.40
C TYR A 176 6.85 4.69 27.73
N TRP A 177 6.73 5.03 29.02
CA TRP A 177 6.32 6.37 29.45
C TRP A 177 7.43 7.40 29.29
N ALA A 178 8.71 7.03 29.44
CA ALA A 178 9.84 7.91 29.13
C ALA A 178 9.84 8.37 27.67
N ALA A 179 9.35 7.53 26.77
CA ALA A 179 9.22 7.80 25.33
C ALA A 179 7.87 8.41 24.94
N TRP A 180 7.02 8.85 25.90
CA TRP A 180 5.64 9.26 25.58
C TRP A 180 5.57 10.38 24.55
N ASN A 181 6.30 11.46 24.74
CA ASN A 181 6.33 12.61 23.84
C ASN A 181 7.73 13.27 23.92
N PRO A 182 8.75 12.68 23.30
CA PRO A 182 10.14 13.08 23.48
C PRO A 182 10.45 14.50 22.95
N ASN A 183 9.58 15.05 22.11
CA ASN A 183 9.76 16.36 21.49
C ASN A 183 8.77 17.42 22.04
N ASP A 184 8.05 17.13 23.12
CA ASP A 184 7.04 18.02 23.75
C ASP A 184 6.04 18.61 22.74
N LEU A 185 5.64 17.82 21.75
CA LEU A 185 4.72 18.26 20.69
C LEU A 185 3.31 18.48 21.26
N PRO A 186 2.57 19.51 20.79
CA PRO A 186 1.13 19.58 21.02
C PRO A 186 0.45 18.28 20.54
N LEU A 187 -0.56 17.81 21.27
CA LEU A 187 -1.26 16.56 20.99
C LEU A 187 -1.70 16.43 19.51
N TYR A 188 -2.23 17.53 18.96
CA TYR A 188 -2.66 17.59 17.57
C TYR A 188 -1.50 17.34 16.60
N ASP A 189 -0.35 17.98 16.82
CA ASP A 189 0.83 17.86 15.95
C ASP A 189 1.46 16.47 16.06
N ALA A 190 1.52 15.89 17.25
CA ALA A 190 1.98 14.54 17.47
C ALA A 190 1.13 13.50 16.71
N VAL A 191 -0.20 13.61 16.81
CA VAL A 191 -1.11 12.75 16.04
C VAL A 191 -0.95 12.98 14.54
N LYS A 192 -0.91 14.22 14.08
CA LYS A 192 -0.78 14.60 12.69
C LYS A 192 0.48 14.00 12.04
N GLN A 193 1.64 14.12 12.70
CA GLN A 193 2.92 13.66 12.15
C GLN A 193 2.98 12.15 11.88
N SER A 194 2.20 11.35 12.59
CA SER A 194 2.20 9.90 12.43
C SER A 194 1.01 9.32 11.68
N ILE A 195 0.04 10.14 11.25
CA ILE A 195 -1.14 9.65 10.50
C ILE A 195 -0.78 9.02 9.16
N SER A 196 0.14 9.60 8.40
CA SER A 196 0.57 9.06 7.11
C SER A 196 1.25 7.70 7.27
N LEU A 197 2.15 7.59 8.27
CA LEU A 197 2.86 6.37 8.61
C LEU A 197 1.89 5.26 9.01
N THR A 198 0.95 5.57 9.92
CA THR A 198 -0.04 4.59 10.36
C THR A 198 -1.02 4.20 9.25
N LEU A 199 -1.43 5.15 8.38
CA LEU A 199 -2.29 4.84 7.23
C LEU A 199 -1.56 3.99 6.18
N TRP A 200 -0.27 4.23 5.94
CA TRP A 200 0.55 3.38 5.08
C TRP A 200 0.43 1.90 5.44
N GLY A 201 0.46 1.57 6.74
CA GLY A 201 0.31 0.19 7.21
C GLY A 201 -1.00 -0.48 6.78
N PHE A 202 -2.06 0.29 6.54
CA PHE A 202 -3.36 -0.24 6.12
C PHE A 202 -3.56 -0.29 4.61
N LEU A 203 -2.64 0.26 3.79
CA LEU A 203 -2.79 0.15 2.34
C LEU A 203 -2.78 -1.32 1.92
N GLY A 204 -3.73 -1.71 1.07
CA GLY A 204 -3.95 -3.10 0.63
C GLY A 204 -5.31 -3.68 1.04
N PHE A 205 -6.11 -3.04 1.92
CA PHE A 205 -7.45 -3.50 2.28
C PHE A 205 -8.38 -3.54 1.05
N GLU A 206 -8.15 -2.70 0.06
CA GLU A 206 -8.90 -2.65 -1.20
C GLU A 206 -8.77 -3.92 -2.05
N SER A 207 -7.77 -4.75 -1.78
CA SER A 207 -7.51 -5.99 -2.51
C SER A 207 -8.67 -7.00 -2.42
N ALA A 208 -9.42 -7.02 -1.32
CA ALA A 208 -10.60 -7.86 -1.17
C ALA A 208 -11.68 -7.51 -2.20
N ALA A 209 -11.95 -6.22 -2.39
CA ALA A 209 -12.94 -5.74 -3.34
C ALA A 209 -12.51 -6.03 -4.80
N ALA A 210 -11.22 -5.92 -5.09
CA ALA A 210 -10.66 -6.25 -6.40
C ALA A 210 -10.79 -7.75 -6.76
N ASN A 211 -10.88 -8.64 -5.76
CA ASN A 211 -10.98 -10.08 -5.92
C ASN A 211 -12.42 -10.63 -5.70
N ALA A 212 -13.43 -9.78 -5.66
CA ALA A 212 -14.81 -10.16 -5.36
C ALA A 212 -15.36 -11.28 -6.26
N ASP A 213 -14.98 -11.32 -7.54
CA ASP A 213 -15.42 -12.35 -8.50
C ASP A 213 -14.96 -13.77 -8.12
N ALA A 214 -13.87 -13.90 -7.37
CA ALA A 214 -13.30 -15.17 -6.94
C ALA A 214 -13.83 -15.67 -5.58
N VAL A 215 -14.80 -14.96 -4.97
CA VAL A 215 -15.29 -15.21 -3.61
C VAL A 215 -16.68 -15.88 -3.63
N GLU A 216 -16.91 -16.80 -2.68
CA GLU A 216 -18.24 -17.34 -2.42
C GLU A 216 -19.17 -16.24 -1.84
N ASN A 217 -20.39 -16.11 -2.36
CA ASN A 217 -21.36 -15.09 -1.89
C ASN A 217 -20.73 -13.69 -1.71
N PRO A 218 -20.17 -13.07 -2.76
CA PRO A 218 -19.34 -11.86 -2.64
C PRO A 218 -20.07 -10.71 -1.95
N LYS A 219 -21.38 -10.57 -2.14
CA LYS A 219 -22.20 -9.53 -1.49
C LYS A 219 -22.20 -9.60 0.04
N LYS A 220 -21.94 -10.78 0.62
CA LYS A 220 -21.85 -11.01 2.07
C LYS A 220 -20.43 -11.12 2.54
N ASN A 221 -19.61 -11.92 1.84
CA ASN A 221 -18.29 -12.34 2.32
C ASN A 221 -17.22 -11.26 2.11
N VAL A 222 -17.33 -10.43 1.05
CA VAL A 222 -16.34 -9.35 0.81
C VAL A 222 -16.41 -8.29 1.93
N PRO A 223 -17.57 -7.72 2.29
CA PRO A 223 -17.67 -6.78 3.40
C PRO A 223 -17.14 -7.35 4.73
N ILE A 224 -17.55 -8.57 5.07
CA ILE A 224 -17.11 -9.21 6.32
C ILE A 224 -15.59 -9.39 6.32
N ALA A 225 -15.03 -9.94 5.25
CA ALA A 225 -13.60 -10.23 5.17
C ALA A 225 -12.73 -8.96 5.19
N THR A 226 -13.16 -7.92 4.48
CA THR A 226 -12.42 -6.66 4.43
C THR A 226 -12.39 -5.99 5.80
N VAL A 227 -13.54 -5.85 6.47
CA VAL A 227 -13.61 -5.22 7.78
C VAL A 227 -12.91 -6.06 8.84
N ALA A 228 -13.15 -7.38 8.87
CA ALA A 228 -12.51 -8.29 9.83
C ALA A 228 -10.99 -8.35 9.65
N GLY A 229 -10.50 -8.40 8.39
CA GLY A 229 -9.09 -8.37 8.08
C GLY A 229 -8.42 -7.07 8.53
N THR A 230 -9.05 -5.93 8.22
CA THR A 230 -8.55 -4.61 8.64
C THR A 230 -8.53 -4.47 10.16
N LEU A 231 -9.58 -4.94 10.86
CA LEU A 231 -9.62 -4.91 12.33
C LEU A 231 -8.52 -5.80 12.94
N ALA A 232 -8.34 -7.02 12.42
CA ALA A 232 -7.29 -7.91 12.90
C ALA A 232 -5.89 -7.28 12.74
N VAL A 233 -5.64 -6.65 11.60
CA VAL A 233 -4.37 -5.96 11.35
C VAL A 233 -4.21 -4.74 12.25
N ALA A 234 -5.27 -3.96 12.49
CA ALA A 234 -5.22 -2.83 13.42
C ALA A 234 -4.78 -3.28 14.83
N VAL A 235 -5.38 -4.36 15.34
CA VAL A 235 -4.99 -4.94 16.65
C VAL A 235 -3.52 -5.37 16.64
N VAL A 236 -3.09 -6.09 15.61
CA VAL A 236 -1.70 -6.56 15.49
C VAL A 236 -0.71 -5.39 15.45
N TYR A 237 -0.99 -4.34 14.68
CA TYR A 237 -0.12 -3.17 14.57
C TYR A 237 -0.04 -2.39 15.88
N ILE A 238 -1.19 -2.11 16.51
CA ILE A 238 -1.22 -1.41 17.79
C ILE A 238 -0.44 -2.20 18.84
N LEU A 239 -0.69 -3.50 18.98
CA LEU A 239 0.00 -4.31 19.96
C LEU A 239 1.50 -4.39 19.68
N SER A 240 1.91 -4.78 18.48
CA SER A 240 3.33 -5.02 18.17
C SER A 240 4.17 -3.76 18.28
N THR A 241 3.71 -2.61 17.74
CA THR A 241 4.47 -1.36 17.78
C THR A 241 4.57 -0.76 19.18
N ASN A 242 3.50 -0.83 19.97
CA ASN A 242 3.52 -0.31 21.35
C ASN A 242 4.30 -1.22 22.31
N VAL A 243 4.18 -2.53 22.14
CA VAL A 243 5.00 -3.48 22.95
C VAL A 243 6.48 -3.29 22.63
N MET A 244 6.85 -3.16 21.35
CA MET A 244 8.21 -2.85 20.95
C MET A 244 8.74 -1.58 21.59
N ALA A 245 7.96 -0.51 21.62
CA ALA A 245 8.33 0.77 22.24
C ALA A 245 8.46 0.72 23.76
N GLY A 246 7.93 -0.31 24.42
CA GLY A 246 8.15 -0.60 25.83
C GLY A 246 9.29 -1.59 26.10
N ILE A 247 9.89 -2.18 25.05
CA ILE A 247 11.04 -3.08 25.17
C ILE A 247 12.33 -2.34 24.83
N VAL A 248 12.31 -1.55 23.73
CA VAL A 248 13.49 -0.90 23.17
C VAL A 248 13.48 0.58 23.56
N PRO A 249 14.58 1.12 24.14
CA PRO A 249 14.71 2.56 24.39
C PRO A 249 14.48 3.37 23.10
N ASN A 250 13.78 4.49 23.23
CA ASN A 250 13.35 5.29 22.07
C ASN A 250 14.52 5.75 21.18
N VAL A 251 15.66 6.09 21.77
CA VAL A 251 16.86 6.51 21.02
C VAL A 251 17.40 5.41 20.16
N ASP A 252 17.42 4.16 20.67
CA ASP A 252 17.91 3.02 19.92
C ASP A 252 16.96 2.64 18.79
N LEU A 253 15.64 2.72 19.07
CA LEU A 253 14.59 2.48 18.08
C LEU A 253 14.65 3.51 16.95
N LEU A 254 14.84 4.80 17.28
CA LEU A 254 14.93 5.91 16.34
C LEU A 254 16.10 5.76 15.35
N ASN A 255 17.21 5.19 15.81
CA ASN A 255 18.43 4.99 15.02
C ASN A 255 18.51 3.63 14.33
N SER A 256 17.50 2.77 14.49
CA SER A 256 17.53 1.42 13.94
C SER A 256 17.01 1.35 12.52
N ASN A 257 17.78 0.76 11.62
CA ASN A 257 17.32 0.38 10.27
C ASN A 257 16.62 -1.00 10.24
N ALA A 258 16.60 -1.72 11.37
CA ALA A 258 15.94 -3.02 11.51
C ALA A 258 15.24 -3.15 12.87
N PRO A 259 14.15 -2.37 13.14
CA PRO A 259 13.55 -2.25 14.46
C PRO A 259 13.05 -3.59 15.03
N PHE A 260 12.52 -4.48 14.21
CA PHE A 260 12.14 -5.83 14.66
C PHE A 260 13.35 -6.65 15.06
N GLY A 261 14.42 -6.66 14.27
CA GLY A 261 15.67 -7.33 14.63
C GLY A 261 16.23 -6.82 15.96
N LEU A 262 16.33 -5.51 16.11
CA LEU A 262 16.77 -4.87 17.35
C LEU A 262 15.90 -5.30 18.55
N THR A 263 14.59 -5.35 18.40
CA THR A 263 13.68 -5.81 19.49
C THR A 263 13.99 -7.23 19.91
N PHE A 264 14.31 -8.13 18.97
CA PHE A 264 14.69 -9.51 19.30
C PHE A 264 16.09 -9.62 19.95
N VAL A 265 16.99 -8.66 19.74
CA VAL A 265 18.23 -8.53 20.54
C VAL A 265 17.86 -8.30 22.01
N TYR A 266 16.99 -7.32 22.28
CA TYR A 266 16.53 -7.01 23.65
C TYR A 266 15.73 -8.13 24.31
N MET A 267 14.93 -8.87 23.53
CA MET A 267 14.12 -9.97 24.05
C MET A 267 14.95 -11.25 24.32
N PHE A 268 15.95 -11.53 23.50
CA PHE A 268 16.67 -12.81 23.51
C PHE A 268 18.19 -12.61 23.37
N ASN A 269 18.69 -12.60 22.13
CA ASN A 269 20.11 -12.49 21.81
C ASN A 269 20.31 -12.19 20.31
N ASP A 270 21.58 -11.91 19.93
CA ASP A 270 21.95 -11.59 18.56
C ASP A 270 21.68 -12.72 17.56
N THR A 271 21.78 -13.97 17.97
CA THR A 271 21.56 -15.12 17.06
C THR A 271 20.10 -15.16 16.62
N ILE A 272 19.15 -15.02 17.55
CA ILE A 272 17.71 -15.00 17.25
C ILE A 272 17.36 -13.74 16.44
N ALA A 273 17.93 -12.59 16.81
CA ALA A 273 17.76 -11.34 16.08
C ALA A 273 18.21 -11.47 14.63
N ASN A 274 19.38 -12.08 14.36
CA ASN A 274 19.87 -12.32 13.01
C ASN A 274 18.94 -13.24 12.19
N ILE A 275 18.37 -14.28 12.79
CA ILE A 275 17.38 -15.13 12.13
C ILE A 275 16.14 -14.30 11.76
N VAL A 276 15.66 -13.46 12.67
CA VAL A 276 14.52 -12.58 12.42
C VAL A 276 14.85 -11.57 11.31
N MET A 277 16.01 -10.92 11.35
CA MET A 277 16.43 -9.97 10.30
C MET A 277 16.48 -10.64 8.93
N ALA A 278 17.07 -11.83 8.83
CA ALA A 278 17.10 -12.60 7.59
C ALA A 278 15.67 -12.94 7.09
N ALA A 279 14.79 -13.36 7.99
CA ALA A 279 13.38 -13.64 7.67
C ALA A 279 12.65 -12.37 7.20
N MET A 280 12.90 -11.22 7.81
CA MET A 280 12.34 -9.94 7.41
C MET A 280 12.84 -9.50 6.02
N VAL A 281 14.13 -9.64 5.72
CA VAL A 281 14.68 -9.37 4.36
C VAL A 281 13.98 -10.22 3.31
N ILE A 282 13.85 -11.52 3.57
CA ILE A 282 13.17 -12.46 2.66
C ILE A 282 11.69 -12.07 2.49
N SER A 283 11.03 -11.65 3.57
CA SER A 283 9.64 -11.22 3.54
C SER A 283 9.44 -9.91 2.76
N CYS A 284 10.30 -8.91 2.99
CA CYS A 284 10.29 -7.66 2.22
C CYS A 284 10.46 -7.93 0.72
N PHE A 285 11.39 -8.81 0.37
CA PHE A 285 11.61 -9.19 -1.02
C PHE A 285 10.39 -9.90 -1.63
N GLY A 286 9.73 -10.79 -0.89
CA GLY A 286 8.49 -11.44 -1.31
C GLY A 286 7.32 -10.48 -1.48
N ALA A 287 7.21 -9.49 -0.59
CA ALA A 287 6.24 -8.41 -0.71
C ALA A 287 6.53 -7.54 -1.95
N LEU A 288 7.78 -7.17 -2.17
CA LEU A 288 8.22 -6.45 -3.36
C LEU A 288 7.86 -7.18 -4.65
N LEU A 289 8.10 -8.50 -4.72
CA LEU A 289 7.68 -9.35 -5.85
C LEU A 289 6.17 -9.25 -6.10
N CYS A 290 5.36 -9.34 -5.04
CA CYS A 290 3.90 -9.29 -5.14
C CYS A 290 3.42 -7.93 -5.64
N TRP A 291 3.95 -6.84 -5.09
CA TRP A 291 3.53 -5.49 -5.44
C TRP A 291 4.04 -5.06 -6.82
N GLN A 292 5.24 -5.45 -7.22
CA GLN A 292 5.74 -5.29 -8.60
C GLN A 292 4.86 -6.02 -9.62
N PHE A 293 4.44 -7.23 -9.27
CA PHE A 293 3.49 -7.99 -10.09
C PHE A 293 2.14 -7.24 -10.19
N THR A 294 1.60 -6.75 -9.05
CA THR A 294 0.35 -5.99 -8.99
C THR A 294 0.44 -4.73 -9.85
N LEU A 295 1.53 -3.96 -9.75
CA LEU A 295 1.80 -2.79 -10.58
C LEU A 295 1.72 -3.12 -12.08
N SER A 296 2.40 -4.18 -12.50
CA SER A 296 2.41 -4.62 -13.90
C SER A 296 1.01 -5.00 -14.41
N ARG A 297 0.17 -5.58 -13.56
CA ARG A 297 -1.22 -5.95 -13.87
C ARG A 297 -2.15 -4.75 -13.95
N VAL A 298 -1.99 -3.77 -13.10
CA VAL A 298 -2.76 -2.51 -13.16
C VAL A 298 -2.50 -1.81 -14.48
N PHE A 299 -1.23 -1.67 -14.88
CA PHE A 299 -0.87 -1.06 -16.16
C PHE A 299 -1.38 -1.87 -17.37
N LYS A 300 -1.26 -3.20 -17.31
CA LYS A 300 -1.77 -4.09 -18.35
C LYS A 300 -3.28 -3.94 -18.51
N SER A 301 -4.03 -4.04 -17.41
CA SER A 301 -5.49 -3.92 -17.43
C SER A 301 -5.93 -2.57 -17.99
N ALA A 302 -5.34 -1.48 -17.54
CA ALA A 302 -5.64 -0.14 -18.04
C ALA A 302 -5.30 0.02 -19.54
N ALA A 303 -4.24 -0.64 -20.03
CA ALA A 303 -3.87 -0.63 -21.44
C ALA A 303 -4.79 -1.49 -22.31
N GLU A 304 -5.26 -2.63 -21.81
CA GLU A 304 -6.24 -3.50 -22.50
C GLU A 304 -7.59 -2.79 -22.68
N HIS A 305 -8.03 -2.02 -21.68
CA HIS A 305 -9.22 -1.17 -21.77
C HIS A 305 -9.01 0.13 -22.56
N GLY A 306 -7.81 0.32 -23.10
CA GLY A 306 -7.49 1.47 -23.92
C GLY A 306 -7.18 2.76 -23.14
N TYR A 307 -6.99 2.71 -21.81
CA TYR A 307 -6.65 3.89 -21.00
C TYR A 307 -5.14 4.20 -20.95
N PHE A 308 -4.28 3.18 -21.08
CA PHE A 308 -2.83 3.35 -21.09
C PHE A 308 -2.22 2.95 -22.45
N PRO A 309 -0.96 3.32 -22.73
CA PRO A 309 -0.30 2.95 -23.98
C PRO A 309 -0.28 1.43 -24.22
N LYS A 310 -0.49 1.01 -25.47
CA LYS A 310 -0.57 -0.42 -25.85
C LYS A 310 0.71 -1.21 -25.53
N VAL A 311 1.84 -0.57 -25.28
CA VAL A 311 3.09 -1.24 -24.89
C VAL A 311 2.91 -2.05 -23.59
N PHE A 312 2.07 -1.58 -22.66
CA PHE A 312 1.78 -2.26 -21.41
C PHE A 312 0.84 -3.47 -21.55
N ALA A 313 0.06 -3.55 -22.65
CA ALA A 313 -0.79 -4.69 -22.95
C ALA A 313 -0.05 -5.84 -23.68
N ARG A 314 1.16 -5.58 -24.21
CA ARG A 314 1.93 -6.61 -24.94
C ARG A 314 2.62 -7.55 -23.97
N VAL A 315 2.21 -8.82 -23.95
CA VAL A 315 2.71 -9.85 -23.04
C VAL A 315 3.61 -10.88 -23.74
N ASN A 316 4.45 -11.55 -22.94
CA ASN A 316 5.19 -12.74 -23.37
C ASN A 316 4.32 -14.02 -23.26
N SER A 317 4.89 -15.18 -23.55
CA SER A 317 4.22 -16.50 -23.48
C SER A 317 3.72 -16.87 -22.06
N LYS A 318 4.19 -16.18 -21.01
CA LYS A 318 3.81 -16.39 -19.61
C LYS A 318 2.89 -15.28 -19.10
N ASP A 319 2.26 -14.51 -19.98
CA ASP A 319 1.33 -13.41 -19.69
C ASP A 319 1.97 -12.24 -18.92
N ALA A 320 3.28 -12.03 -19.05
CA ALA A 320 3.99 -10.90 -18.41
C ALA A 320 4.23 -9.77 -19.43
N PRO A 321 3.90 -8.48 -19.08
CA PRO A 321 4.08 -7.32 -19.98
C PRO A 321 5.53 -6.79 -19.92
N VAL A 322 6.49 -7.59 -20.39
CA VAL A 322 7.94 -7.35 -20.25
C VAL A 322 8.37 -5.94 -20.66
N ARG A 323 7.93 -5.46 -21.84
CA ARG A 323 8.30 -4.12 -22.34
C ARG A 323 7.76 -3.01 -21.45
N GLY A 324 6.52 -3.17 -20.97
CA GLY A 324 5.91 -2.23 -20.02
C GLY A 324 6.65 -2.20 -18.69
N VAL A 325 7.05 -3.36 -18.18
CA VAL A 325 7.79 -3.47 -16.92
C VAL A 325 9.15 -2.76 -17.01
N PHE A 326 9.87 -2.85 -18.12
CA PHE A 326 11.12 -2.09 -18.29
C PHE A 326 10.92 -0.57 -18.23
N ILE A 327 9.81 -0.06 -18.77
CA ILE A 327 9.46 1.37 -18.65
C ILE A 327 9.19 1.73 -17.19
N LEU A 328 8.44 0.90 -16.46
CA LEU A 328 8.17 1.12 -15.04
C LEU A 328 9.45 1.10 -14.20
N LEU A 329 10.36 0.17 -14.47
CA LEU A 329 11.66 0.09 -13.80
C LEU A 329 12.52 1.33 -14.06
N ALA A 330 12.49 1.88 -15.26
CA ALA A 330 13.18 3.15 -15.56
C ALA A 330 12.60 4.30 -14.70
N VAL A 331 11.27 4.36 -14.55
CA VAL A 331 10.62 5.37 -13.70
C VAL A 331 10.97 5.14 -12.22
N GLU A 332 10.90 3.89 -11.73
CA GLU A 332 11.29 3.55 -10.36
C GLU A 332 12.75 3.89 -10.09
N THR A 333 13.65 3.63 -11.04
CA THR A 333 15.08 3.98 -10.95
C THR A 333 15.28 5.49 -10.79
N LEU A 334 14.64 6.29 -11.65
CA LEU A 334 14.71 7.75 -11.57
C LEU A 334 14.17 8.27 -10.25
N LEU A 335 13.00 7.79 -9.82
CA LEU A 335 12.40 8.21 -8.54
C LEU A 335 13.26 7.81 -7.34
N THR A 336 13.89 6.64 -7.37
CA THR A 336 14.82 6.21 -6.31
C THR A 336 16.00 7.19 -6.18
N LEU A 337 16.55 7.66 -7.31
CA LEU A 337 17.63 8.64 -7.31
C LEU A 337 17.17 10.02 -6.84
N PHE A 338 15.95 10.46 -7.20
CA PHE A 338 15.41 11.75 -6.77
C PHE A 338 14.97 11.78 -5.31
N THR A 339 14.64 10.62 -4.71
CA THR A 339 14.25 10.51 -3.30
C THR A 339 15.38 10.05 -2.40
N ALA A 340 16.61 9.98 -2.91
CA ALA A 340 17.78 9.62 -2.11
C ALA A 340 17.96 10.60 -0.95
N SER A 341 18.21 10.07 0.25
CA SER A 341 18.51 10.83 1.46
C SER A 341 19.66 10.17 2.21
N ASP A 342 20.37 10.94 3.01
CA ASP A 342 21.47 10.44 3.86
C ASP A 342 20.97 9.46 4.94
N SER A 343 19.69 9.51 5.26
CA SER A 343 19.04 8.61 6.21
C SER A 343 18.02 7.71 5.51
N LEU A 344 18.15 6.39 5.67
CA LEU A 344 17.18 5.40 5.23
C LEU A 344 15.76 5.68 5.78
N ARG A 345 15.69 6.12 7.05
CA ARG A 345 14.45 6.49 7.70
C ARG A 345 13.78 7.67 7.00
N GLU A 346 14.52 8.73 6.71
CA GLU A 346 14.00 9.92 6.02
C GLU A 346 13.55 9.58 4.60
N GLN A 347 14.36 8.82 3.86
CA GLN A 347 13.99 8.35 2.52
C GLN A 347 12.67 7.54 2.54
N PHE A 348 12.53 6.63 3.51
CA PHE A 348 11.30 5.87 3.68
C PHE A 348 10.10 6.76 3.99
N GLU A 349 10.26 7.75 4.89
CA GLU A 349 9.19 8.69 5.26
C GLU A 349 8.72 9.53 4.07
N ILE A 350 9.65 10.09 3.27
CA ILE A 350 9.34 10.82 2.03
C ILE A 350 8.52 9.94 1.08
N LEU A 351 8.96 8.70 0.84
CA LEU A 351 8.28 7.75 -0.03
C LEU A 351 6.89 7.40 0.49
N VAL A 352 6.75 7.15 1.79
CA VAL A 352 5.45 6.83 2.41
C VAL A 352 4.48 8.00 2.28
N ASN A 353 4.92 9.22 2.58
CA ASN A 353 4.08 10.41 2.47
C ASN A 353 3.59 10.61 1.02
N LEU A 354 4.47 10.50 0.03
CA LEU A 354 4.12 10.58 -1.38
C LEU A 354 3.18 9.44 -1.83
N ALA A 355 3.44 8.21 -1.38
CA ALA A 355 2.61 7.05 -1.72
C ALA A 355 1.21 7.17 -1.11
N VAL A 356 1.09 7.60 0.14
CA VAL A 356 -0.20 7.77 0.82
C VAL A 356 -1.02 8.85 0.13
N VAL A 357 -0.46 10.04 -0.13
CA VAL A 357 -1.21 11.13 -0.79
C VAL A 357 -1.69 10.69 -2.17
N THR A 358 -0.81 10.09 -2.99
CA THR A 358 -1.19 9.62 -4.33
C THR A 358 -2.22 8.49 -4.30
N ASN A 359 -2.21 7.64 -3.25
CA ASN A 359 -3.19 6.56 -3.09
C ASN A 359 -4.55 7.05 -2.57
N VAL A 360 -4.56 8.09 -1.75
CA VAL A 360 -5.81 8.66 -1.22
C VAL A 360 -6.63 9.37 -2.32
N VAL A 361 -5.99 9.91 -3.36
CA VAL A 361 -6.70 10.54 -4.51
C VAL A 361 -7.71 9.58 -5.15
N PRO A 362 -7.34 8.38 -5.62
CA PRO A 362 -8.30 7.42 -6.16
C PRO A 362 -9.31 6.95 -5.11
N TYR A 363 -8.97 6.92 -3.81
CA TYR A 363 -9.93 6.60 -2.75
C TYR A 363 -11.08 7.61 -2.73
N VAL A 364 -10.79 8.90 -2.76
CA VAL A 364 -11.83 9.95 -2.82
C VAL A 364 -12.73 9.78 -4.05
N LEU A 365 -12.16 9.54 -5.24
CA LEU A 365 -12.93 9.29 -6.46
C LEU A 365 -13.85 8.07 -6.31
N CYS A 366 -13.34 6.98 -5.75
CA CYS A 366 -14.12 5.77 -5.49
C CYS A 366 -15.26 6.01 -4.49
N ILE A 367 -14.96 6.67 -3.35
CA ILE A 367 -15.97 6.98 -2.33
C ILE A 367 -17.13 7.78 -2.92
N LEU A 368 -16.82 8.82 -3.70
CA LEU A 368 -17.82 9.66 -4.37
C LEU A 368 -18.63 8.90 -5.42
N ALA A 369 -18.13 7.79 -5.98
CA ALA A 369 -18.83 6.97 -6.96
C ALA A 369 -19.79 5.95 -6.32
N VAL A 370 -19.58 5.54 -5.05
CA VAL A 370 -20.39 4.49 -4.39
C VAL A 370 -21.90 4.81 -4.39
N PRO A 371 -22.37 6.03 -4.08
CA PRO A 371 -23.80 6.34 -4.14
C PRO A 371 -24.40 6.11 -5.53
N THR A 372 -23.65 6.41 -6.60
CA THR A 372 -24.08 6.18 -7.98
C THR A 372 -24.18 4.68 -8.27
N MET A 373 -23.19 3.89 -7.85
CA MET A 373 -23.24 2.42 -7.98
C MET A 373 -24.41 1.80 -7.22
N MET A 374 -24.72 2.29 -6.01
CA MET A 374 -25.87 1.83 -5.22
C MET A 374 -27.19 2.13 -5.91
N ARG A 375 -27.36 3.32 -6.53
CA ARG A 375 -28.54 3.66 -7.32
C ARG A 375 -28.70 2.76 -8.53
N MET A 376 -27.62 2.53 -9.27
CA MET A 376 -27.63 1.63 -10.43
C MET A 376 -27.97 0.18 -10.04
N ALA A 377 -27.63 -0.23 -8.83
CA ALA A 377 -27.97 -1.54 -8.28
C ALA A 377 -29.39 -1.61 -7.67
N GLY A 378 -30.19 -0.54 -7.77
CA GLY A 378 -31.57 -0.50 -7.27
C GLY A 378 -31.72 -0.43 -5.74
N VAL A 379 -30.68 0.06 -5.03
CA VAL A 379 -30.72 0.22 -3.58
C VAL A 379 -31.67 1.36 -3.22
N ALA A 380 -32.51 1.15 -2.19
CA ALA A 380 -33.48 2.16 -1.72
C ALA A 380 -32.78 3.47 -1.33
N GLU A 381 -33.32 4.60 -1.75
CA GLU A 381 -32.72 5.93 -1.54
C GLU A 381 -32.57 6.29 -0.05
N SER A 382 -33.44 5.77 0.82
CA SER A 382 -33.33 5.91 2.28
C SER A 382 -32.05 5.28 2.82
N ARG A 383 -31.63 4.12 2.29
CA ARG A 383 -30.37 3.44 2.64
C ARG A 383 -29.18 4.23 2.11
N ILE A 384 -29.27 4.74 0.87
CA ILE A 384 -28.21 5.57 0.27
C ILE A 384 -27.98 6.83 1.10
N LYS A 385 -29.05 7.56 1.45
CA LYS A 385 -28.95 8.76 2.31
C LYS A 385 -28.26 8.47 3.64
N ARG A 386 -28.60 7.36 4.28
CA ARG A 386 -27.95 6.95 5.54
C ARG A 386 -26.47 6.61 5.34
N SER A 387 -26.14 5.92 4.25
CA SER A 387 -24.75 5.58 3.90
C SER A 387 -23.91 6.81 3.54
N ASN A 388 -24.51 7.89 3.05
CA ASN A 388 -23.80 9.12 2.69
C ASN A 388 -23.10 9.78 3.89
N TYR A 389 -23.60 9.61 5.13
CA TYR A 389 -22.88 10.08 6.32
C TYR A 389 -21.55 9.34 6.48
N VAL A 390 -21.55 8.03 6.26
CA VAL A 390 -20.35 7.19 6.30
C VAL A 390 -19.38 7.58 5.17
N PHE A 391 -19.90 7.81 3.97
CA PHE A 391 -19.09 8.24 2.82
C PHE A 391 -18.49 9.63 3.03
N GLY A 392 -19.28 10.57 3.59
CA GLY A 392 -18.80 11.90 3.98
C GLY A 392 -17.67 11.85 5.01
N ALA A 393 -17.84 11.03 6.05
CA ALA A 393 -16.78 10.80 7.04
C ALA A 393 -15.50 10.20 6.40
N GLY A 394 -15.64 9.26 5.43
CA GLY A 394 -14.53 8.72 4.66
C GLY A 394 -13.79 9.77 3.85
N VAL A 395 -14.50 10.69 3.19
CA VAL A 395 -13.89 11.82 2.46
C VAL A 395 -13.15 12.75 3.42
N ILE A 396 -13.75 13.09 4.57
CA ILE A 396 -13.12 13.94 5.59
C ILE A 396 -11.82 13.30 6.09
N TYR A 397 -11.86 12.00 6.38
CA TYR A 397 -10.66 11.26 6.79
C TYR A 397 -9.58 11.27 5.69
N CYS A 398 -9.95 11.06 4.42
CA CYS A 398 -9.03 11.14 3.29
C CYS A 398 -8.38 12.53 3.17
N LEU A 399 -9.16 13.59 3.30
CA LEU A 399 -8.65 14.97 3.24
C LEU A 399 -7.71 15.26 4.43
N TYR A 400 -8.05 14.77 5.62
CA TYR A 400 -7.18 14.89 6.80
C TYR A 400 -5.86 14.12 6.60
N ALA A 401 -5.90 12.91 6.03
CA ALA A 401 -4.71 12.13 5.73
C ALA A 401 -3.79 12.83 4.70
N ILE A 402 -4.37 13.43 3.65
CA ILE A 402 -3.62 14.24 2.68
C ILE A 402 -2.93 15.42 3.39
N TYR A 403 -3.66 16.15 4.22
CA TYR A 403 -3.12 17.28 4.98
C TYR A 403 -1.99 16.84 5.93
N ALA A 404 -2.14 15.68 6.57
CA ALA A 404 -1.16 15.14 7.51
C ALA A 404 0.17 14.72 6.87
N CYS A 405 0.17 14.36 5.57
CA CYS A 405 1.39 14.00 4.83
C CYS A 405 2.34 15.18 4.60
N GLY A 406 1.92 16.41 4.89
CA GLY A 406 2.73 17.61 4.74
C GLY A 406 2.64 18.26 3.35
N PHE A 407 3.13 19.50 3.27
CA PHE A 407 2.98 20.34 2.09
C PHE A 407 3.75 19.77 0.87
N ASP A 408 4.96 19.29 1.06
CA ASP A 408 5.82 18.78 -0.02
C ASP A 408 5.20 17.55 -0.69
N ALA A 409 4.66 16.62 0.10
CA ALA A 409 3.97 15.45 -0.43
C ALA A 409 2.67 15.83 -1.17
N MET A 410 1.93 16.83 -0.67
CA MET A 410 0.75 17.38 -1.34
C MET A 410 1.12 17.99 -2.70
N VAL A 411 2.17 18.81 -2.77
CA VAL A 411 2.66 19.41 -4.00
C VAL A 411 3.14 18.34 -4.98
N GLY A 412 3.97 17.39 -4.52
CA GLY A 412 4.44 16.28 -5.33
C GLY A 412 3.29 15.45 -5.93
N SER A 413 2.27 15.15 -5.13
CA SER A 413 1.07 14.44 -5.59
C SER A 413 0.25 15.28 -6.57
N ALA A 414 0.07 16.57 -6.30
CA ALA A 414 -0.66 17.48 -7.20
C ALA A 414 0.03 17.58 -8.56
N VAL A 415 1.36 17.66 -8.59
CA VAL A 415 2.16 17.61 -9.82
C VAL A 415 1.96 16.30 -10.56
N ALA A 416 2.07 15.15 -9.87
CA ALA A 416 1.88 13.84 -10.47
C ALA A 416 0.47 13.68 -11.06
N VAL A 417 -0.58 14.07 -10.33
CA VAL A 417 -1.98 14.02 -10.79
C VAL A 417 -2.19 14.97 -11.99
N SER A 418 -1.59 16.16 -11.97
CA SER A 418 -1.68 17.13 -13.08
C SER A 418 -1.01 16.60 -14.35
N ILE A 419 0.15 15.95 -14.23
CA ILE A 419 0.81 15.25 -15.35
C ILE A 419 -0.12 14.18 -15.94
N GLY A 420 -0.77 13.38 -15.08
CA GLY A 420 -1.74 12.39 -15.52
C GLY A 420 -2.91 13.00 -16.28
N PHE A 421 -3.44 14.12 -15.80
CA PHE A 421 -4.52 14.83 -16.47
C PHE A 421 -4.09 15.37 -17.84
N VAL A 422 -2.90 15.95 -17.95
CA VAL A 422 -2.33 16.41 -19.23
C VAL A 422 -2.17 15.23 -20.21
N ILE A 423 -1.61 14.11 -19.75
CA ILE A 423 -1.47 12.89 -20.57
C ILE A 423 -2.83 12.43 -21.09
N TYR A 424 -3.86 12.44 -20.24
CA TYR A 424 -5.22 12.07 -20.63
C TYR A 424 -5.80 12.98 -21.71
N VAL A 425 -5.67 14.30 -21.54
CA VAL A 425 -6.18 15.31 -22.49
C VAL A 425 -5.47 15.19 -23.85
N LEU A 426 -4.15 15.10 -23.85
CA LEU A 426 -3.35 14.96 -25.07
C LEU A 426 -3.72 13.69 -25.83
N ARG A 427 -3.89 12.60 -25.13
CA ARG A 427 -4.31 11.33 -25.73
C ARG A 427 -5.71 11.40 -26.32
N LYS A 428 -6.69 11.95 -25.58
CA LYS A 428 -8.06 12.12 -26.06
C LYS A 428 -8.08 12.95 -27.35
N ALA A 429 -7.30 14.05 -27.40
CA ALA A 429 -7.16 14.89 -28.59
C ALA A 429 -6.56 14.12 -29.77
N TRP A 430 -5.54 13.27 -29.51
CA TRP A 430 -4.91 12.44 -30.54
C TRP A 430 -5.85 11.38 -31.11
N ASP A 431 -6.61 10.69 -30.25
CA ASP A 431 -7.57 9.67 -30.63
C ASP A 431 -8.71 10.28 -31.49
N THR A 432 -9.19 11.47 -31.12
CA THR A 432 -10.20 12.22 -31.91
C THR A 432 -9.67 12.60 -33.30
N ARG A 433 -8.44 13.12 -33.38
CA ARG A 433 -7.81 13.47 -34.68
C ARG A 433 -7.61 12.26 -35.58
N ARG A 434 -7.25 11.11 -34.97
CA ARG A 434 -7.07 9.86 -35.70
C ARG A 434 -8.40 9.33 -36.24
N ALA A 435 -9.47 9.40 -35.48
CA ALA A 435 -10.82 9.02 -35.92
C ALA A 435 -11.28 9.88 -37.12
N HIS A 436 -11.09 11.21 -37.05
CA HIS A 436 -11.40 12.10 -38.17
C HIS A 436 -10.60 11.78 -39.45
N ARG A 437 -9.29 11.49 -39.33
CA ARG A 437 -8.46 11.13 -40.51
C ARG A 437 -8.89 9.80 -41.12
N LEU A 438 -9.31 8.83 -40.33
CA LEU A 438 -9.82 7.55 -40.83
C LEU A 438 -11.15 7.72 -41.56
N GLN A 439 -12.02 8.60 -41.06
CA GLN A 439 -13.30 8.91 -41.69
C GLN A 439 -13.11 9.62 -43.05
N GLN A 440 -12.18 10.58 -43.12
CA GLN A 440 -11.80 11.29 -44.36
C GLN A 440 -11.06 10.40 -45.39
N SER A 441 -10.57 9.22 -44.99
CA SER A 441 -9.92 8.28 -45.92
C SER A 441 -10.90 7.22 -46.47
N ILE A 442 -12.14 7.21 -46.03
CA ILE A 442 -13.21 6.31 -46.45
C ILE A 442 -14.20 7.03 -47.37
N ASP A 443 -14.33 8.37 -47.23
CA ASP A 443 -15.04 9.26 -48.12
C ASP A 443 -14.12 9.66 -49.33
#